data_edb3e8c1758f02680359daef4f86f2ae
#
_entry.id   edb3e8c1758f02680359daef4f86f2ae
#
_cell.length_a   1.000
_cell.length_b   1.000
_cell.length_c   1.000
_cell.angle_alpha   90.00
_cell.angle_beta   90.00
_cell.angle_gamma   90.00
#
_symmetry.space_group_name_H-M   'P 1'
#
loop_
_entity.id
_entity.type
_entity.pdbx_description
1 polymer ?
#
loop_
_entity_poly.entity_id
_entity_poly.type
_entity_poly.pdbx_seq_one_letter_code
_entity_poly.pdbx_strand_id
1 'polypeptide(L)'
;IGAIVKGLANQNCLNLLLESEEWKSFEGTSASSDTAKKNSGRKMALQQIFYGAPGTGKSYEVNSITKKNRYATIRTTFHPDSDYSTFVGAYKPTMVDAPVYGAQGFEIAKEKRITYTFVKQAFLKAYLGAWQKLANRIDSVEPQFLVIEEINRGNCAQIFGDLFQLLDRSGNGFSTYPIEADADLQNEIAKEFGQGGEYMLANEFNVDYAVPDYISNYGKTLTEDIKLGRILLLPNNLYIWATMNTSDQSLFPIDSAFKRRWEWRYVKISNGYKRGANGEFIIKNSERVPLGWKIRFNNNECDWWEFLEAINKQIGSVTSSDDKKLGYFFCKPNLGESFIREDTFVNKVVFYLWNDVFKDCDVSIFRMNDTDDSFYDMFFIEDEQGNTIANPDAIGQLMDNLGVGISPVPYDNDLDEESSDDSDENQDGTQDMSKVKFKYNGVQNSLREIVKSVVLNFISSNPD
;
A
#
# COMPACT_ATOMS: atom_id res chain seq x y z
N ILE A 1 26.27 13.46 -2.41
CA ILE A 1 26.53 13.65 -0.97
C ILE A 1 26.85 12.29 -0.33
N GLY A 2 26.03 11.25 -0.50
CA GLY A 2 26.28 9.92 0.07
C GLY A 2 27.61 9.24 -0.34
N ALA A 3 28.13 9.54 -1.53
CA ALA A 3 29.43 9.03 -1.98
C ALA A 3 30.62 9.81 -1.38
N ILE A 4 30.43 11.08 -1.07
CA ILE A 4 31.45 11.93 -0.44
C ILE A 4 31.61 11.57 1.03
N VAL A 5 30.50 11.31 1.73
CA VAL A 5 30.50 10.91 3.15
C VAL A 5 31.15 9.52 3.36
N LYS A 6 31.04 8.58 2.40
CA LYS A 6 31.72 7.28 2.47
C LYS A 6 33.23 7.37 2.26
N GLY A 7 33.75 8.47 1.64
CA GLY A 7 35.18 8.70 1.46
C GLY A 7 35.88 9.37 2.65
N LEU A 8 35.11 9.97 3.59
CA LEU A 8 35.63 10.69 4.74
C LEU A 8 35.69 9.75 5.98
N ALA A 9 36.58 8.76 5.94
CA ALA A 9 36.75 7.83 7.05
C ALA A 9 37.49 8.43 8.28
N ASN A 10 37.69 9.75 8.30
CA ASN A 10 38.40 10.42 9.38
C ASN A 10 37.51 11.52 9.99
N GLN A 11 37.24 11.40 11.30
CA GLN A 11 36.39 12.31 12.10
C GLN A 11 36.86 13.78 11.99
N ASN A 12 38.17 14.01 11.85
CA ASN A 12 38.75 15.36 11.74
C ASN A 12 38.37 16.02 10.38
N CYS A 13 38.29 15.25 9.28
CA CYS A 13 37.86 15.80 7.98
C CYS A 13 36.40 16.14 7.95
N LEU A 14 35.56 15.39 8.68
CA LEU A 14 34.13 15.67 8.78
C LEU A 14 33.89 16.98 9.57
N ASN A 15 34.60 17.18 10.67
CA ASN A 15 34.52 18.39 11.47
C ASN A 15 34.98 19.64 10.70
N LEU A 16 36.07 19.52 9.94
CA LEU A 16 36.55 20.61 9.07
C LEU A 16 35.56 20.95 7.95
N LEU A 17 34.86 19.96 7.39
CA LEU A 17 33.81 20.19 6.40
C LEU A 17 32.61 20.92 6.98
N LEU A 18 32.18 20.54 8.20
CA LEU A 18 31.05 21.15 8.91
C LEU A 18 31.37 22.59 9.38
N GLU A 19 32.64 22.93 9.58
CA GLU A 19 33.11 24.26 9.95
C GLU A 19 33.38 25.17 8.75
N SER A 20 33.37 24.64 7.51
CA SER A 20 33.62 25.41 6.31
C SER A 20 32.55 26.46 6.03
N GLU A 21 32.93 27.63 5.52
CA GLU A 21 32.02 28.71 5.11
C GLU A 21 31.02 28.26 4.03
N GLU A 22 31.45 27.34 3.13
CA GLU A 22 30.62 26.78 2.07
C GLU A 22 29.52 25.89 2.65
N TRP A 23 29.80 25.09 3.68
CA TRP A 23 28.78 24.28 4.34
C TRP A 23 27.79 25.15 5.11
N LYS A 24 28.25 26.18 5.83
CA LYS A 24 27.39 27.13 6.52
C LYS A 24 26.52 27.93 5.56
N SER A 25 27.02 28.26 4.37
CA SER A 25 26.23 28.92 3.33
C SER A 25 25.14 27.99 2.74
N PHE A 26 25.40 26.69 2.69
CA PHE A 26 24.43 25.67 2.26
C PHE A 26 23.32 25.45 3.31
N GLU A 27 23.64 25.47 4.60
CA GLU A 27 22.65 25.42 5.68
C GLU A 27 21.79 26.71 5.74
N GLY A 28 22.37 27.86 5.40
CA GLY A 28 21.68 29.17 5.39
C GLY A 28 20.64 29.32 4.26
N THR A 29 20.73 28.55 3.17
CA THR A 29 19.79 28.58 2.04
C THR A 29 18.56 27.67 2.21
N SER A 30 18.52 26.84 3.25
CA SER A 30 17.37 25.98 3.56
C SER A 30 16.36 26.58 4.54
N ALA A 31 16.51 27.87 4.93
CA ALA A 31 15.66 28.55 5.91
C ALA A 31 14.73 29.57 5.26
N SER A 32 13.76 29.13 4.46
CA SER A 32 12.50 29.86 4.28
C SER A 32 11.43 28.96 3.68
N SER A 33 10.79 28.17 4.53
CA SER A 33 9.42 27.72 4.28
C SER A 33 8.72 27.50 5.62
N ASP A 34 8.02 28.51 6.05
CA ASP A 34 7.14 28.48 7.23
C ASP A 34 5.97 27.48 7.12
N THR A 35 5.92 26.68 6.06
CA THR A 35 4.94 25.60 5.87
C THR A 35 5.46 24.22 6.28
N ALA A 36 6.76 24.02 6.51
CA ALA A 36 7.32 22.74 6.95
C ALA A 36 7.28 22.52 8.47
N LYS A 37 6.98 23.52 9.27
CA LYS A 37 7.00 23.47 10.75
C LYS A 37 5.75 22.90 11.41
N LYS A 38 4.72 22.49 10.65
CA LYS A 38 3.49 21.87 11.24
C LYS A 38 3.47 20.34 11.27
N ASN A 39 4.45 19.64 10.71
CA ASN A 39 4.45 18.15 10.70
C ASN A 39 5.60 17.49 11.48
N SER A 40 6.47 18.22 12.14
CA SER A 40 7.62 17.68 12.86
C SER A 40 7.34 17.39 14.35
N GLY A 41 6.29 16.62 14.66
CA GLY A 41 6.02 16.31 16.07
C GLY A 41 4.85 15.37 16.34
N ARG A 42 4.10 14.95 15.34
CA ARG A 42 3.01 13.99 15.59
C ARG A 42 3.57 12.58 15.64
N LYS A 43 3.69 12.01 16.85
CA LYS A 43 4.02 10.60 17.06
C LYS A 43 3.03 9.75 16.25
N MET A 44 3.52 8.80 15.45
CA MET A 44 2.66 7.87 14.71
C MET A 44 1.79 7.07 15.67
N ALA A 45 0.51 6.92 15.34
CA ALA A 45 -0.39 6.09 16.12
C ALA A 45 0.02 4.61 16.04
N LEU A 46 0.03 3.92 17.17
CA LEU A 46 0.33 2.49 17.22
C LEU A 46 -0.75 1.65 16.52
N GLN A 47 -2.02 2.07 16.64
CA GLN A 47 -3.15 1.45 15.95
C GLN A 47 -3.90 2.53 15.17
N GLN A 48 -4.06 2.33 13.85
CA GLN A 48 -4.71 3.33 13.00
C GLN A 48 -5.53 2.67 11.90
N ILE A 49 -6.77 3.14 11.71
CA ILE A 49 -7.61 2.76 10.58
C ILE A 49 -7.68 3.93 9.59
N PHE A 50 -7.25 3.67 8.35
CA PHE A 50 -7.42 4.59 7.22
C PHE A 50 -8.73 4.25 6.53
N TYR A 51 -9.69 5.16 6.58
CA TYR A 51 -11.02 4.92 6.03
C TYR A 51 -11.44 5.99 5.02
N GLY A 52 -12.40 5.67 4.19
CA GLY A 52 -12.95 6.56 3.17
C GLY A 52 -13.44 5.80 1.94
N ALA A 53 -13.93 6.53 0.96
CA ALA A 53 -14.49 6.02 -0.28
C ALA A 53 -13.51 5.12 -1.06
N PRO A 54 -13.99 4.20 -1.91
CA PRO A 54 -13.15 3.39 -2.77
C PRO A 54 -12.33 4.26 -3.73
N GLY A 55 -11.09 3.86 -3.99
CA GLY A 55 -10.20 4.61 -4.91
C GLY A 55 -9.59 5.89 -4.36
N THR A 56 -9.69 6.21 -3.06
CA THR A 56 -9.05 7.39 -2.45
C THR A 56 -7.54 7.24 -2.21
N GLY A 57 -6.99 6.03 -2.38
CA GLY A 57 -5.55 5.79 -2.20
C GLY A 57 -5.14 5.42 -0.77
N LYS A 58 -6.03 4.88 0.05
CA LYS A 58 -5.76 4.44 1.44
C LYS A 58 -4.53 3.57 1.56
N SER A 59 -4.50 2.44 0.85
CA SER A 59 -3.35 1.51 0.86
C SER A 59 -2.07 2.15 0.31
N TYR A 60 -2.19 3.07 -0.64
CA TYR A 60 -1.06 3.84 -1.13
C TYR A 60 -0.48 4.76 -0.05
N GLU A 61 -1.31 5.42 0.75
CA GLU A 61 -0.87 6.28 1.84
C GLU A 61 -0.11 5.49 2.90
N VAL A 62 -0.65 4.34 3.33
CA VAL A 62 0.05 3.40 4.23
C VAL A 62 1.39 2.97 3.64
N ASN A 63 1.41 2.55 2.37
CA ASN A 63 2.63 2.15 1.66
C ASN A 63 3.66 3.27 1.57
N SER A 64 3.23 4.51 1.32
CA SER A 64 4.15 5.64 1.19
C SER A 64 4.91 5.90 2.48
N ILE A 65 4.26 5.71 3.62
CA ILE A 65 4.88 5.89 4.94
C ILE A 65 5.84 4.73 5.25
N THR A 66 5.38 3.48 5.08
CA THR A 66 6.16 2.30 5.44
C THR A 66 7.37 2.10 4.52
N LYS A 67 7.21 2.27 3.20
CA LYS A 67 8.31 2.12 2.22
C LYS A 67 9.31 3.28 2.24
N LYS A 68 8.84 4.53 2.39
CA LYS A 68 9.75 5.69 2.47
C LYS A 68 10.74 5.53 3.60
N ASN A 69 10.30 5.03 4.74
CA ASN A 69 11.11 4.83 5.91
C ASN A 69 11.74 3.43 6.00
N ARG A 70 11.52 2.57 5.00
CA ARG A 70 12.02 1.18 4.94
C ARG A 70 11.62 0.33 6.14
N TYR A 71 10.48 0.61 6.74
CA TYR A 71 9.98 -0.17 7.87
C TYR A 71 9.61 -1.60 7.47
N ALA A 72 9.99 -2.57 8.28
CA ALA A 72 9.56 -3.95 8.10
C ALA A 72 8.04 -4.03 8.22
N THR A 73 7.40 -4.55 7.18
CA THR A 73 5.95 -4.52 7.05
C THR A 73 5.44 -5.90 6.65
N ILE A 74 4.55 -6.44 7.45
CA ILE A 74 3.80 -7.65 7.13
C ILE A 74 2.38 -7.22 6.77
N ARG A 75 1.84 -7.79 5.68
CA ARG A 75 0.50 -7.47 5.17
C ARG A 75 -0.39 -8.68 5.16
N THR A 76 -1.65 -8.44 5.47
CA THR A 76 -2.73 -9.40 5.32
C THR A 76 -4.00 -8.69 4.86
N THR A 77 -4.93 -9.43 4.30
CA THR A 77 -6.25 -8.94 3.91
C THR A 77 -7.30 -9.75 4.64
N PHE A 78 -8.28 -9.09 5.24
CA PHE A 78 -9.41 -9.78 5.82
C PHE A 78 -10.45 -10.10 4.73
N HIS A 79 -11.09 -11.23 4.88
CA HIS A 79 -12.20 -11.70 4.05
C HIS A 79 -13.21 -12.46 4.93
N PRO A 80 -14.42 -12.77 4.44
CA PRO A 80 -15.48 -13.37 5.26
C PRO A 80 -15.08 -14.67 5.98
N ASP A 81 -14.20 -15.48 5.38
CA ASP A 81 -13.72 -16.74 5.95
C ASP A 81 -12.48 -16.57 6.85
N SER A 82 -12.04 -15.33 7.11
CA SER A 82 -10.91 -15.08 7.99
C SER A 82 -11.29 -15.38 9.44
N ASP A 83 -10.41 -16.06 10.14
CA ASP A 83 -10.55 -16.44 11.54
C ASP A 83 -9.23 -16.27 12.31
N TYR A 84 -9.23 -16.62 13.60
CA TYR A 84 -8.05 -16.57 14.43
C TYR A 84 -6.90 -17.40 13.86
N SER A 85 -7.17 -18.59 13.32
CA SER A 85 -6.15 -19.50 12.81
C SER A 85 -5.47 -18.98 11.53
N THR A 86 -6.19 -18.25 10.70
CA THR A 86 -5.68 -17.61 9.47
C THR A 86 -4.96 -16.30 9.76
N PHE A 87 -5.17 -15.71 10.93
CA PHE A 87 -4.54 -14.45 11.33
C PHE A 87 -3.32 -14.66 12.23
N VAL A 88 -3.42 -15.54 13.22
CA VAL A 88 -2.37 -15.84 14.21
C VAL A 88 -1.52 -17.01 13.77
N GLY A 89 -2.13 -18.14 13.54
CA GLY A 89 -1.51 -19.39 13.17
C GLY A 89 -2.23 -20.60 13.73
N ALA A 90 -1.91 -21.76 13.20
CA ALA A 90 -2.42 -23.05 13.66
C ALA A 90 -1.52 -24.19 13.17
N TYR A 91 -1.65 -25.36 13.81
CA TYR A 91 -1.07 -26.58 13.29
C TYR A 91 -1.75 -27.01 11.99
N LYS A 92 -0.96 -27.21 10.95
CA LYS A 92 -1.44 -27.69 9.65
C LYS A 92 -0.67 -28.95 9.24
N PRO A 93 -1.33 -29.91 8.56
CA PRO A 93 -0.65 -31.07 8.02
C PRO A 93 0.32 -30.60 6.94
N THR A 94 1.58 -31.00 7.06
CA THR A 94 2.65 -30.71 6.10
C THR A 94 3.37 -32.02 5.75
N MET A 95 3.84 -32.12 4.51
CA MET A 95 4.69 -33.25 4.09
C MET A 95 6.13 -32.92 4.41
N VAL A 96 6.80 -33.80 5.14
CA VAL A 96 8.22 -33.71 5.43
C VAL A 96 8.93 -34.98 4.93
N ASP A 97 10.16 -34.83 4.51
CA ASP A 97 11.03 -35.97 4.19
C ASP A 97 11.58 -36.54 5.50
N ALA A 98 10.98 -37.64 5.95
CA ALA A 98 11.42 -38.34 7.15
C ALA A 98 12.49 -39.38 6.83
N PRO A 99 13.59 -39.44 7.59
CA PRO A 99 14.62 -40.43 7.34
C PRO A 99 14.09 -41.85 7.64
N VAL A 100 14.43 -42.79 6.78
CA VAL A 100 14.23 -44.22 6.98
C VAL A 100 15.57 -44.82 7.39
N TYR A 101 15.60 -45.45 8.57
CA TYR A 101 16.84 -46.05 9.08
C TYR A 101 16.86 -47.55 8.78
N GLY A 102 17.99 -48.03 8.33
CA GLY A 102 18.26 -49.47 8.19
C GLY A 102 18.52 -50.16 9.52
N ALA A 103 18.65 -51.50 9.52
CA ALA A 103 18.89 -52.31 10.71
C ALA A 103 20.14 -51.93 11.53
N GLN A 104 21.05 -51.22 10.90
CA GLN A 104 22.33 -50.74 11.55
C GLN A 104 22.22 -49.28 12.06
N GLY A 105 21.04 -48.66 12.00
CA GLY A 105 20.83 -47.29 12.48
C GLY A 105 21.31 -46.17 11.54
N PHE A 106 21.75 -46.48 10.33
CA PHE A 106 22.10 -45.51 9.30
C PHE A 106 20.91 -45.12 8.47
N GLU A 107 20.80 -43.85 8.08
CA GLU A 107 19.78 -43.37 7.13
C GLU A 107 20.04 -44.05 5.74
N ILE A 108 19.05 -44.78 5.24
CA ILE A 108 19.11 -45.49 3.98
C ILE A 108 18.22 -44.89 2.89
N ALA A 109 17.19 -44.15 3.27
CA ALA A 109 16.25 -43.47 2.38
C ALA A 109 15.53 -42.35 3.11
N LYS A 110 14.80 -41.53 2.32
CA LYS A 110 13.82 -40.59 2.84
C LYS A 110 12.44 -40.97 2.31
N GLU A 111 11.44 -40.93 3.17
CA GLU A 111 10.04 -41.12 2.76
C GLU A 111 9.23 -39.89 3.13
N LYS A 112 8.24 -39.57 2.33
CA LYS A 112 7.34 -38.46 2.64
C LYS A 112 6.33 -38.90 3.69
N ARG A 113 6.36 -38.21 4.83
CA ARG A 113 5.41 -38.40 5.93
C ARG A 113 4.60 -37.13 6.16
N ILE A 114 3.32 -37.29 6.46
CA ILE A 114 2.49 -36.19 6.95
C ILE A 114 2.80 -35.97 8.42
N THR A 115 3.20 -34.75 8.75
CA THR A 115 3.36 -34.28 10.13
C THR A 115 2.55 -32.99 10.33
N TYR A 116 2.31 -32.62 11.56
CA TYR A 116 1.67 -31.35 11.86
C TYR A 116 2.74 -30.35 12.27
N THR A 117 2.78 -29.23 11.58
CA THR A 117 3.66 -28.11 11.93
C THR A 117 2.85 -26.85 12.19
N PHE A 118 3.28 -26.05 13.16
CA PHE A 118 2.63 -24.77 13.40
C PHE A 118 2.99 -23.79 12.27
N VAL A 119 1.97 -23.29 11.59
CA VAL A 119 2.13 -22.33 10.48
C VAL A 119 1.83 -20.92 11.00
N LYS A 120 2.89 -20.17 11.27
CA LYS A 120 2.80 -18.75 11.70
C LYS A 120 2.11 -17.90 10.63
N GLN A 121 1.10 -17.12 11.01
CA GLN A 121 0.40 -16.19 10.14
C GLN A 121 0.83 -14.73 10.39
N ALA A 122 0.15 -13.78 9.76
CA ALA A 122 0.59 -12.39 9.69
C ALA A 122 0.77 -11.74 11.07
N PHE A 123 -0.17 -11.95 11.98
CA PHE A 123 -0.09 -11.39 13.33
C PHE A 123 1.11 -11.95 14.09
N LEU A 124 1.25 -13.27 14.17
CA LEU A 124 2.34 -13.89 14.94
C LEU A 124 3.71 -13.51 14.38
N LYS A 125 3.87 -13.48 13.05
CA LYS A 125 5.13 -13.03 12.43
C LYS A 125 5.47 -11.57 12.80
N ALA A 126 4.46 -10.68 12.78
CA ALA A 126 4.65 -9.29 13.16
C ALA A 126 4.97 -9.14 14.66
N TYR A 127 4.29 -9.89 15.50
CA TYR A 127 4.50 -9.95 16.93
C TYR A 127 5.93 -10.40 17.28
N LEU A 128 6.37 -11.52 16.74
CA LEU A 128 7.72 -12.06 16.96
C LEU A 128 8.79 -11.09 16.44
N GLY A 129 8.60 -10.55 15.24
CA GLY A 129 9.54 -9.59 14.66
C GLY A 129 9.65 -8.29 15.45
N ALA A 130 8.55 -7.80 16.04
CA ALA A 130 8.57 -6.63 16.89
C ALA A 130 9.36 -6.86 18.18
N TRP A 131 9.15 -8.00 18.85
CA TRP A 131 9.89 -8.38 20.03
C TRP A 131 11.38 -8.56 19.74
N GLN A 132 11.74 -9.24 18.65
CA GLN A 132 13.13 -9.40 18.25
C GLN A 132 13.83 -8.06 18.06
N LYS A 133 13.20 -7.10 17.38
CA LYS A 133 13.76 -5.75 17.20
C LYS A 133 13.90 -4.99 18.51
N LEU A 134 12.93 -5.13 19.41
CA LEU A 134 12.99 -4.52 20.72
C LEU A 134 14.13 -5.10 21.57
N ALA A 135 14.30 -6.42 21.53
CA ALA A 135 15.35 -7.13 22.29
C ALA A 135 16.76 -6.86 21.76
N ASN A 136 16.90 -6.77 20.44
CA ASN A 136 18.20 -6.65 19.77
C ASN A 136 18.58 -5.21 19.43
N ARG A 137 17.91 -4.23 20.05
CA ARG A 137 18.21 -2.79 19.83
C ARG A 137 19.65 -2.44 20.26
N ILE A 138 20.31 -1.64 19.44
CA ILE A 138 21.62 -1.03 19.78
C ILE A 138 21.39 0.43 20.22
N ASP A 139 20.85 1.26 19.34
CA ASP A 139 20.64 2.69 19.61
C ASP A 139 19.16 3.08 19.68
N SER A 140 18.35 2.55 18.77
CA SER A 140 16.91 2.85 18.69
C SER A 140 16.12 1.61 18.35
N VAL A 141 14.84 1.60 18.77
CA VAL A 141 13.93 0.49 18.46
C VAL A 141 13.29 0.75 17.11
N GLU A 142 13.53 -0.17 16.16
CA GLU A 142 12.92 -0.11 14.84
C GLU A 142 11.43 -0.48 14.89
N PRO A 143 10.56 0.29 14.20
CA PRO A 143 9.16 -0.07 14.04
C PRO A 143 8.97 -1.38 13.27
N GLN A 144 7.99 -2.16 13.72
CA GLN A 144 7.43 -3.28 12.98
C GLN A 144 5.98 -2.97 12.62
N PHE A 145 5.62 -3.11 11.35
CA PHE A 145 4.25 -2.86 10.89
C PHE A 145 3.53 -4.17 10.58
N LEU A 146 2.30 -4.26 11.07
CA LEU A 146 1.27 -5.17 10.60
C LEU A 146 0.22 -4.33 9.89
N VAL A 147 0.00 -4.56 8.60
CA VAL A 147 -1.00 -3.85 7.80
C VAL A 147 -2.12 -4.80 7.43
N ILE A 148 -3.33 -4.47 7.83
CA ILE A 148 -4.55 -5.23 7.57
C ILE A 148 -5.35 -4.48 6.51
N GLU A 149 -5.43 -5.03 5.30
CA GLU A 149 -6.27 -4.47 4.25
C GLU A 149 -7.71 -4.97 4.43
N GLU A 150 -8.68 -4.07 4.16
CA GLU A 150 -10.11 -4.36 4.20
C GLU A 150 -10.57 -4.98 5.55
N ILE A 151 -10.22 -4.33 6.65
CA ILE A 151 -10.45 -4.85 8.01
C ILE A 151 -11.91 -5.22 8.29
N ASN A 152 -12.87 -4.54 7.68
CA ASN A 152 -14.30 -4.75 7.85
C ASN A 152 -14.88 -5.83 6.92
N ARG A 153 -14.09 -6.48 6.06
CA ARG A 153 -14.53 -7.65 5.29
C ARG A 153 -14.52 -8.95 6.07
N GLY A 154 -13.88 -8.97 7.23
CA GLY A 154 -13.89 -10.10 8.15
C GLY A 154 -14.52 -9.74 9.49
N ASN A 155 -14.99 -10.75 10.23
CA ASN A 155 -15.49 -10.56 11.58
C ASN A 155 -14.32 -10.29 12.54
N CYS A 156 -14.06 -9.02 12.87
CA CYS A 156 -12.95 -8.64 13.72
C CYS A 156 -12.96 -9.33 15.10
N ALA A 157 -14.12 -9.53 15.69
CA ALA A 157 -14.23 -10.21 17.00
C ALA A 157 -13.77 -11.68 16.90
N GLN A 158 -14.13 -12.38 15.84
CA GLN A 158 -13.72 -13.76 15.60
C GLN A 158 -12.24 -13.86 15.24
N ILE A 159 -11.73 -12.92 14.41
CA ILE A 159 -10.34 -12.94 13.91
C ILE A 159 -9.36 -12.60 15.03
N PHE A 160 -9.65 -11.57 15.82
CA PHE A 160 -8.77 -11.17 16.93
C PHE A 160 -8.93 -12.05 18.16
N GLY A 161 -10.15 -12.58 18.45
CA GLY A 161 -10.40 -13.32 19.69
C GLY A 161 -9.89 -12.57 20.91
N ASP A 162 -9.17 -13.25 21.79
CA ASP A 162 -8.63 -12.66 23.03
C ASP A 162 -7.53 -11.61 22.78
N LEU A 163 -6.87 -11.60 21.60
CA LEU A 163 -5.90 -10.58 21.21
C LEU A 163 -6.50 -9.17 21.23
N PHE A 164 -7.83 -9.08 21.18
CA PHE A 164 -8.56 -7.83 21.25
C PHE A 164 -8.20 -7.01 22.51
N GLN A 165 -7.97 -7.65 23.65
CA GLN A 165 -7.56 -6.97 24.89
C GLN A 165 -6.18 -6.32 24.77
N LEU A 166 -5.29 -6.92 23.98
CA LEU A 166 -3.94 -6.40 23.78
C LEU A 166 -3.91 -5.04 23.07
N LEU A 167 -4.99 -4.67 22.36
CA LEU A 167 -5.09 -3.39 21.67
C LEU A 167 -5.27 -2.20 22.62
N ASP A 168 -5.59 -2.42 23.91
CA ASP A 168 -5.55 -1.36 24.92
C ASP A 168 -4.08 -1.07 25.27
N ARG A 169 -3.56 0.09 24.85
CA ARG A 169 -2.19 0.49 25.05
C ARG A 169 -2.04 1.45 26.24
N SER A 170 -1.04 1.19 27.06
CA SER A 170 -0.62 2.08 28.14
C SER A 170 0.18 3.30 27.64
N GLY A 171 0.46 4.22 28.53
CA GLY A 171 1.24 5.44 28.18
C GLY A 171 2.65 5.17 27.66
N ASN A 172 3.25 4.03 28.00
CA ASN A 172 4.55 3.57 27.50
C ASN A 172 4.47 2.83 26.13
N GLY A 173 3.25 2.63 25.63
CA GLY A 173 2.98 2.01 24.32
C GLY A 173 2.89 0.50 24.31
N PHE A 174 3.10 -0.20 25.42
CA PHE A 174 2.82 -1.63 25.55
C PHE A 174 1.32 -1.89 25.80
N SER A 175 0.85 -3.13 25.61
CA SER A 175 -0.50 -3.48 26.04
C SER A 175 -0.68 -3.24 27.54
N THR A 176 -1.84 -2.70 27.93
CA THR A 176 -2.17 -2.48 29.34
C THR A 176 -2.42 -3.80 30.08
N TYR A 177 -3.08 -4.74 29.39
CA TYR A 177 -3.49 -6.02 29.95
C TYR A 177 -2.83 -7.15 29.18
N PRO A 178 -1.84 -7.85 29.79
CA PRO A 178 -1.32 -9.10 29.25
C PRO A 178 -2.41 -10.18 29.24
N ILE A 179 -2.33 -11.10 28.28
CA ILE A 179 -3.20 -12.28 28.23
C ILE A 179 -2.36 -13.56 28.22
N GLU A 180 -2.91 -14.66 28.75
CA GLU A 180 -2.26 -15.96 28.64
C GLU A 180 -2.38 -16.51 27.21
N ALA A 181 -1.31 -17.13 26.72
CA ALA A 181 -1.33 -17.83 25.45
C ALA A 181 -1.84 -19.26 25.61
N ASP A 182 -2.53 -19.79 24.61
CA ASP A 182 -2.82 -21.22 24.56
C ASP A 182 -1.53 -22.04 24.41
N ALA A 183 -1.60 -23.34 24.69
CA ALA A 183 -0.44 -24.22 24.73
C ALA A 183 0.31 -24.30 23.38
N ASP A 184 -0.41 -24.26 22.27
CA ASP A 184 0.16 -24.35 20.94
C ASP A 184 0.97 -23.09 20.61
N LEU A 185 0.39 -21.94 20.88
CA LEU A 185 1.02 -20.64 20.68
C LEU A 185 2.19 -20.44 21.63
N GLN A 186 2.05 -20.85 22.91
CA GLN A 186 3.13 -20.83 23.88
C GLN A 186 4.36 -21.62 23.40
N ASN A 187 4.14 -22.86 22.95
CA ASN A 187 5.21 -23.73 22.46
C ASN A 187 5.93 -23.11 21.24
N GLU A 188 5.16 -22.56 20.29
CA GLU A 188 5.76 -21.95 19.10
C GLU A 188 6.52 -20.67 19.42
N ILE A 189 6.00 -19.79 20.30
CA ILE A 189 6.70 -18.56 20.71
C ILE A 189 7.97 -18.91 21.48
N ALA A 190 7.92 -19.84 22.44
CA ALA A 190 9.09 -20.27 23.20
C ALA A 190 10.19 -20.82 22.28
N LYS A 191 9.83 -21.60 21.28
CA LYS A 191 10.73 -22.13 20.26
C LYS A 191 11.37 -21.00 19.44
N GLU A 192 10.57 -20.05 18.96
CA GLU A 192 11.02 -18.95 18.09
C GLU A 192 11.90 -17.93 18.83
N PHE A 193 11.62 -17.66 20.11
CA PHE A 193 12.41 -16.77 20.96
C PHE A 193 13.66 -17.45 21.54
N GLY A 194 13.67 -18.77 21.57
CA GLY A 194 14.76 -19.58 22.11
C GLY A 194 15.99 -19.66 21.20
N GLN A 195 17.00 -20.37 21.69
CA GLN A 195 18.25 -20.58 20.95
C GLN A 195 18.00 -21.38 19.65
N GLY A 196 18.42 -20.80 18.52
CA GLY A 196 18.22 -21.38 17.19
C GLY A 196 16.87 -21.05 16.55
N GLY A 197 15.99 -20.32 17.23
CA GLY A 197 14.76 -19.81 16.66
C GLY A 197 15.00 -18.65 15.69
N GLU A 198 14.09 -18.46 14.73
CA GLU A 198 14.17 -17.40 13.71
C GLU A 198 14.11 -15.99 14.36
N TYR A 199 13.38 -15.86 15.48
CA TYR A 199 13.15 -14.60 16.18
C TYR A 199 13.85 -14.56 17.54
N MET A 200 15.01 -15.19 17.68
CA MET A 200 15.75 -15.28 18.93
C MET A 200 15.92 -13.91 19.61
N LEU A 201 15.66 -13.86 20.92
CA LEU A 201 15.80 -12.65 21.74
C LEU A 201 17.22 -12.59 22.35
N ALA A 202 17.76 -11.38 22.49
CA ALA A 202 19.04 -11.17 23.15
C ALA A 202 19.00 -11.65 24.63
N ASN A 203 20.12 -12.15 25.14
CA ASN A 203 20.20 -12.66 26.51
C ASN A 203 19.88 -11.61 27.58
N GLU A 204 20.33 -10.37 27.37
CA GLU A 204 20.17 -9.22 28.28
C GLU A 204 18.81 -8.51 28.16
N PHE A 205 17.90 -9.06 27.32
CA PHE A 205 16.57 -8.48 27.13
C PHE A 205 15.78 -8.47 28.44
N ASN A 206 15.27 -7.28 28.83
CA ASN A 206 14.40 -7.08 29.99
C ASN A 206 13.30 -6.06 29.68
N VAL A 207 12.06 -6.44 29.99
CA VAL A 207 10.86 -5.60 29.79
C VAL A 207 9.91 -5.62 31.01
N ASP A 208 10.41 -5.95 32.19
CA ASP A 208 9.61 -5.98 33.43
C ASP A 208 8.98 -4.61 33.73
N TYR A 209 9.59 -3.53 33.26
CA TYR A 209 9.07 -2.17 33.36
C TYR A 209 7.80 -1.91 32.50
N ALA A 210 7.49 -2.78 31.56
CA ALA A 210 6.36 -2.56 30.64
C ALA A 210 5.01 -2.63 31.36
N VAL A 211 4.90 -3.51 32.39
CA VAL A 211 3.74 -3.65 33.27
C VAL A 211 4.25 -3.62 34.73
N PRO A 212 4.29 -2.46 35.38
CA PRO A 212 4.98 -2.30 36.68
C PRO A 212 4.48 -3.21 37.79
N ASP A 213 3.19 -3.49 37.85
CA ASP A 213 2.57 -4.30 38.90
C ASP A 213 2.25 -5.74 38.41
N TYR A 214 3.04 -6.23 37.45
CA TYR A 214 2.82 -7.58 36.91
C TYR A 214 3.05 -8.66 37.98
N ILE A 215 2.04 -9.50 38.16
CA ILE A 215 2.10 -10.68 39.02
C ILE A 215 1.97 -11.91 38.14
N SER A 216 3.03 -12.69 38.07
CA SER A 216 3.04 -13.91 37.27
C SER A 216 2.32 -15.05 37.98
N ASN A 217 1.42 -15.71 37.30
CA ASN A 217 0.78 -16.94 37.77
C ASN A 217 1.80 -18.13 37.87
N TYR A 218 2.96 -17.98 37.28
CA TYR A 218 4.03 -19.01 37.18
C TYR A 218 5.20 -18.73 38.10
N GLY A 219 5.14 -17.68 38.92
CA GLY A 219 6.24 -17.30 39.83
C GLY A 219 7.49 -16.81 39.08
N LYS A 220 7.31 -16.21 37.91
CA LYS A 220 8.36 -15.69 37.04
C LYS A 220 8.24 -14.17 36.86
N THR A 221 9.20 -13.56 36.20
CA THR A 221 9.09 -12.16 35.78
C THR A 221 8.28 -12.04 34.48
N LEU A 222 7.79 -10.85 34.16
CA LEU A 222 7.12 -10.59 32.89
C LEU A 222 8.03 -10.95 31.69
N THR A 223 9.29 -10.60 31.77
CA THR A 223 10.31 -10.91 30.76
C THR A 223 10.43 -12.41 30.50
N GLU A 224 10.49 -13.22 31.58
CA GLU A 224 10.57 -14.68 31.44
C GLU A 224 9.29 -15.27 30.88
N ASP A 225 8.12 -14.78 31.30
CA ASP A 225 6.84 -15.28 30.78
C ASP A 225 6.64 -14.94 29.30
N ILE A 226 7.14 -13.78 28.84
CA ILE A 226 7.16 -13.43 27.41
C ILE A 226 8.13 -14.32 26.63
N LYS A 227 9.36 -14.53 27.14
CA LYS A 227 10.35 -15.40 26.49
C LYS A 227 9.87 -16.84 26.34
N LEU A 228 9.09 -17.31 27.29
CA LEU A 228 8.51 -18.64 27.30
C LEU A 228 7.13 -18.71 26.60
N GLY A 229 6.69 -17.61 25.99
CA GLY A 229 5.44 -17.54 25.27
C GLY A 229 4.18 -17.69 26.15
N ARG A 230 4.31 -17.70 27.48
CA ARG A 230 3.18 -17.89 28.41
C ARG A 230 2.23 -16.72 28.37
N ILE A 231 2.77 -15.53 28.19
CA ILE A 231 2.05 -14.27 28.19
C ILE A 231 2.23 -13.56 26.86
N LEU A 232 1.14 -13.10 26.28
CA LEU A 232 1.14 -12.21 25.13
C LEU A 232 1.02 -10.76 25.62
N LEU A 233 1.85 -9.89 25.08
CA LEU A 233 1.87 -8.46 25.32
C LEU A 233 2.37 -7.77 24.05
N LEU A 234 1.61 -6.84 23.48
CA LEU A 234 2.09 -6.12 22.29
C LEU A 234 3.21 -5.13 22.67
N PRO A 235 4.37 -5.22 22.04
CA PRO A 235 5.47 -4.30 22.31
C PRO A 235 5.20 -2.91 21.70
N ASN A 236 5.84 -1.89 22.23
CA ASN A 236 5.62 -0.48 21.89
C ASN A 236 6.14 -0.05 20.50
N ASN A 237 6.81 -0.95 19.80
CA ASN A 237 7.28 -0.76 18.42
C ASN A 237 6.42 -1.54 17.40
N LEU A 238 5.36 -2.22 17.82
CA LEU A 238 4.43 -2.88 16.92
C LEU A 238 3.28 -1.93 16.54
N TYR A 239 3.29 -1.52 15.29
CA TYR A 239 2.26 -0.68 14.68
C TYR A 239 1.27 -1.57 13.92
N ILE A 240 -0.01 -1.47 14.27
CA ILE A 240 -1.07 -2.21 13.59
C ILE A 240 -1.92 -1.20 12.85
N TRP A 241 -1.77 -1.16 11.52
CA TRP A 241 -2.52 -0.24 10.67
C TRP A 241 -3.48 -0.99 9.79
N ALA A 242 -4.64 -0.41 9.54
CA ALA A 242 -5.65 -1.05 8.73
C ALA A 242 -6.24 -0.08 7.70
N THR A 243 -6.74 -0.63 6.59
CA THR A 243 -7.57 0.10 5.62
C THR A 243 -9.00 -0.38 5.70
N MET A 244 -9.94 0.51 5.43
CA MET A 244 -11.37 0.23 5.45
C MET A 244 -12.08 0.98 4.34
N ASN A 245 -12.81 0.26 3.50
CA ASN A 245 -13.81 0.85 2.62
C ASN A 245 -15.12 1.02 3.41
N THR A 246 -15.75 2.17 3.27
CA THR A 246 -16.99 2.47 3.98
C THR A 246 -18.24 2.11 3.16
N SER A 247 -18.08 1.91 1.84
CA SER A 247 -19.18 1.78 0.88
C SER A 247 -19.79 0.39 0.74
N ASP A 248 -19.10 -0.67 1.14
CA ASP A 248 -19.57 -2.03 0.88
C ASP A 248 -20.69 -2.44 1.84
N GLN A 249 -21.84 -2.83 1.31
CA GLN A 249 -23.03 -3.22 2.09
C GLN A 249 -22.90 -4.60 2.75
N SER A 250 -21.98 -5.45 2.27
CA SER A 250 -21.75 -6.83 2.76
C SER A 250 -20.70 -6.94 3.85
N LEU A 251 -20.43 -5.85 4.59
CA LEU A 251 -19.35 -5.79 5.56
C LEU A 251 -19.81 -6.18 6.95
N PHE A 252 -18.87 -6.74 7.73
CA PHE A 252 -19.10 -6.98 9.15
C PHE A 252 -19.06 -5.65 9.91
N PRO A 253 -20.07 -5.36 10.75
CA PRO A 253 -20.05 -4.15 11.57
C PRO A 253 -18.91 -4.24 12.59
N ILE A 254 -18.11 -3.19 12.67
CA ILE A 254 -17.10 -3.05 13.71
C ILE A 254 -17.79 -2.46 14.95
N ASP A 255 -17.73 -3.18 16.07
CA ASP A 255 -18.35 -2.73 17.30
C ASP A 255 -17.65 -1.52 17.96
N SER A 256 -18.32 -0.86 18.89
CA SER A 256 -17.79 0.36 19.51
C SER A 256 -16.58 0.10 20.42
N ALA A 257 -16.49 -1.08 21.03
CA ALA A 257 -15.38 -1.46 21.88
C ALA A 257 -14.10 -1.66 21.05
N PHE A 258 -14.24 -2.23 19.85
CA PHE A 258 -13.14 -2.32 18.88
C PHE A 258 -12.73 -0.93 18.38
N LYS A 259 -13.73 -0.10 17.97
CA LYS A 259 -13.50 1.23 17.41
C LYS A 259 -12.67 2.14 18.32
N ARG A 260 -12.94 2.13 19.62
CA ARG A 260 -12.28 3.01 20.60
C ARG A 260 -10.77 2.76 20.77
N ARG A 261 -10.28 1.59 20.35
CA ARG A 261 -8.87 1.19 20.46
C ARG A 261 -8.01 1.64 19.29
N TRP A 262 -8.64 2.29 18.29
CA TRP A 262 -7.98 2.72 17.08
C TRP A 262 -8.05 4.22 16.90
N GLU A 263 -6.99 4.81 16.38
CA GLU A 263 -7.07 6.15 15.80
C GLU A 263 -7.65 6.06 14.40
N TRP A 264 -8.56 6.98 14.08
CA TRP A 264 -9.26 7.00 12.81
C TRP A 264 -8.71 8.11 11.93
N ARG A 265 -8.33 7.75 10.71
CA ARG A 265 -7.80 8.68 9.73
C ARG A 265 -8.63 8.64 8.45
N TYR A 266 -9.38 9.70 8.23
CA TYR A 266 -10.15 9.88 7.02
C TYR A 266 -9.21 10.19 5.84
N VAL A 267 -9.33 9.41 4.74
CA VAL A 267 -8.62 9.64 3.49
C VAL A 267 -9.57 10.32 2.53
N LYS A 268 -9.42 11.62 2.43
CA LYS A 268 -10.25 12.52 1.63
C LYS A 268 -10.15 12.20 0.14
N ILE A 269 -11.28 12.29 -0.58
CA ILE A 269 -11.28 12.34 -2.04
C ILE A 269 -10.52 13.60 -2.48
N SER A 270 -9.55 13.43 -3.34
CA SER A 270 -8.74 14.53 -3.87
C SER A 270 -8.27 14.20 -5.28
N ASN A 271 -7.92 15.21 -6.05
CA ASN A 271 -7.30 15.03 -7.35
C ASN A 271 -6.03 14.17 -7.23
N GLY A 272 -5.71 13.46 -8.30
CA GLY A 272 -4.46 12.71 -8.41
C GLY A 272 -3.29 13.64 -8.78
N TYR A 273 -2.18 13.51 -8.08
CA TYR A 273 -1.00 14.34 -8.31
C TYR A 273 0.23 13.50 -8.67
N LYS A 274 1.05 14.03 -9.58
CA LYS A 274 2.33 13.43 -9.98
C LYS A 274 3.31 13.41 -8.79
N ARG A 275 4.11 12.35 -8.71
CA ARG A 275 5.13 12.18 -7.69
C ARG A 275 6.47 11.85 -8.32
N GLY A 276 7.54 12.37 -7.75
CA GLY A 276 8.91 12.04 -8.12
C GLY A 276 9.32 10.65 -7.61
N ALA A 277 10.52 10.23 -8.00
CA ALA A 277 11.09 8.93 -7.59
C ALA A 277 11.23 8.76 -6.05
N ASN A 278 11.36 9.86 -5.32
CA ASN A 278 11.38 9.90 -3.85
C ASN A 278 9.98 9.82 -3.19
N GLY A 279 8.90 9.73 -4.00
CA GLY A 279 7.51 9.69 -3.55
C GLY A 279 6.93 11.05 -3.13
N GLU A 280 7.67 12.15 -3.25
CA GLU A 280 7.18 13.50 -2.97
C GLU A 280 6.36 14.06 -4.15
N PHE A 281 5.46 14.99 -3.86
CA PHE A 281 4.68 15.63 -4.91
C PHE A 281 5.58 16.49 -5.81
N ILE A 282 5.38 16.38 -7.11
CA ILE A 282 6.01 17.30 -8.06
C ILE A 282 5.26 18.63 -7.97
N ILE A 283 6.01 19.71 -7.69
CA ILE A 283 5.49 21.06 -7.56
C ILE A 283 6.00 21.88 -8.74
N LYS A 284 5.09 22.59 -9.43
CA LYS A 284 5.40 23.57 -10.47
C LYS A 284 4.58 24.83 -10.16
N ASN A 285 5.24 26.00 -10.21
CA ASN A 285 4.60 27.28 -9.88
C ASN A 285 3.88 27.30 -8.52
N SER A 286 4.51 26.70 -7.49
CA SER A 286 3.97 26.55 -6.12
C SER A 286 2.73 25.65 -5.99
N GLU A 287 2.30 24.97 -7.05
CA GLU A 287 1.16 24.05 -7.05
C GLU A 287 1.59 22.62 -7.35
N ARG A 288 0.81 21.65 -6.85
CA ARG A 288 1.02 20.23 -7.16
C ARG A 288 0.60 19.95 -8.58
N VAL A 289 1.46 19.27 -9.32
CA VAL A 289 1.16 18.90 -10.71
C VAL A 289 0.14 17.77 -10.73
N PRO A 290 -1.06 17.96 -11.32
CA PRO A 290 -2.07 16.91 -11.41
C PRO A 290 -1.61 15.79 -12.35
N LEU A 291 -2.16 14.57 -12.16
CA LEU A 291 -1.99 13.47 -13.11
C LEU A 291 -2.66 13.78 -14.45
N GLY A 292 -3.79 14.48 -14.42
CA GLY A 292 -4.50 14.96 -15.60
C GLY A 292 -5.04 13.84 -16.48
N TRP A 293 -5.53 12.74 -15.85
CA TRP A 293 -6.16 11.66 -16.62
C TRP A 293 -7.41 12.13 -17.33
N LYS A 294 -7.64 11.60 -18.54
CA LYS A 294 -8.80 11.86 -19.36
C LYS A 294 -9.63 10.59 -19.53
N ILE A 295 -10.93 10.74 -19.83
CA ILE A 295 -11.78 9.67 -20.35
C ILE A 295 -11.86 9.89 -21.86
N ARG A 296 -11.51 8.89 -22.69
CA ARG A 296 -11.60 8.97 -24.14
C ARG A 296 -12.68 8.06 -24.66
N PHE A 297 -13.53 8.59 -25.53
CA PHE A 297 -14.60 7.87 -26.21
C PHE A 297 -14.76 8.45 -27.61
N ASN A 298 -14.76 7.58 -28.62
CA ASN A 298 -14.70 7.98 -30.01
C ASN A 298 -13.53 8.97 -30.22
N ASN A 299 -13.73 10.11 -30.85
CA ASN A 299 -12.75 11.16 -31.05
C ASN A 299 -12.84 12.30 -30.03
N ASN A 300 -13.48 12.04 -28.89
CA ASN A 300 -13.68 13.01 -27.83
C ASN A 300 -12.97 12.59 -26.54
N GLU A 301 -12.66 13.60 -25.70
CA GLU A 301 -12.17 13.37 -24.36
C GLU A 301 -12.78 14.35 -23.37
N CYS A 302 -12.86 13.92 -22.10
CA CYS A 302 -13.24 14.78 -20.97
C CYS A 302 -12.29 14.56 -19.80
N ASP A 303 -12.26 15.51 -18.87
CA ASP A 303 -11.38 15.44 -17.70
C ASP A 303 -11.92 14.47 -16.66
N TRP A 304 -11.09 13.50 -16.22
CA TRP A 304 -11.46 12.51 -15.22
C TRP A 304 -11.80 13.14 -13.86
N TRP A 305 -11.08 14.18 -13.44
CA TRP A 305 -11.35 14.84 -12.18
C TRP A 305 -12.65 15.65 -12.22
N GLU A 306 -12.91 16.36 -13.31
CA GLU A 306 -14.16 17.09 -13.53
C GLU A 306 -15.37 16.14 -13.48
N PHE A 307 -15.30 14.99 -14.16
CA PHE A 307 -16.30 13.94 -14.07
C PHE A 307 -16.49 13.47 -12.60
N LEU A 308 -15.39 13.21 -11.87
CA LEU A 308 -15.49 12.77 -10.48
C LEU A 308 -16.14 13.81 -9.57
N GLU A 309 -15.86 15.10 -9.76
CA GLU A 309 -16.49 16.17 -8.98
C GLU A 309 -17.99 16.22 -9.25
N ALA A 310 -18.40 16.16 -10.52
CA ALA A 310 -19.79 16.18 -10.93
C ALA A 310 -20.57 14.97 -10.40
N ILE A 311 -20.07 13.75 -10.63
CA ILE A 311 -20.74 12.52 -10.19
C ILE A 311 -20.80 12.41 -8.67
N ASN A 312 -19.73 12.76 -7.95
CA ASN A 312 -19.72 12.72 -6.50
C ASN A 312 -20.68 13.73 -5.85
N LYS A 313 -20.90 14.86 -6.51
CA LYS A 313 -21.95 15.82 -6.11
C LYS A 313 -23.34 15.20 -6.29
N GLN A 314 -23.57 14.53 -7.40
CA GLN A 314 -24.83 13.82 -7.69
C GLN A 314 -25.06 12.69 -6.68
N ILE A 315 -24.05 11.85 -6.41
CA ILE A 315 -24.12 10.78 -5.41
C ILE A 315 -24.50 11.35 -4.03
N GLY A 316 -23.84 12.41 -3.60
CA GLY A 316 -24.15 13.05 -2.31
C GLY A 316 -25.57 13.60 -2.22
N SER A 317 -26.12 14.17 -3.31
CA SER A 317 -27.46 14.72 -3.33
C SER A 317 -28.56 13.65 -3.31
N VAL A 318 -28.34 12.52 -4.00
CA VAL A 318 -29.35 11.47 -4.15
C VAL A 318 -29.28 10.44 -3.02
N THR A 319 -28.09 9.98 -2.67
CA THR A 319 -27.95 8.89 -1.70
C THR A 319 -27.77 9.36 -0.26
N SER A 320 -27.46 10.64 -0.05
CA SER A 320 -27.08 11.22 1.25
C SER A 320 -25.93 10.45 1.93
N SER A 321 -25.14 9.72 1.14
CA SER A 321 -24.03 8.88 1.62
C SER A 321 -22.71 9.29 0.96
N ASP A 322 -21.75 9.67 1.77
CA ASP A 322 -20.39 9.95 1.30
C ASP A 322 -19.60 8.67 0.98
N ASP A 323 -20.07 7.54 1.45
CA ASP A 323 -19.41 6.25 1.34
C ASP A 323 -19.43 5.70 -0.09
N LYS A 324 -20.51 5.99 -0.85
CA LYS A 324 -20.67 5.56 -2.22
C LYS A 324 -19.91 6.42 -3.26
N LYS A 325 -19.27 7.51 -2.81
CA LYS A 325 -18.49 8.39 -3.69
C LYS A 325 -17.26 7.69 -4.24
N LEU A 326 -16.77 8.18 -5.37
CA LEU A 326 -15.60 7.65 -6.07
C LEU A 326 -14.34 8.48 -5.78
N GLY A 327 -13.25 7.81 -5.45
CA GLY A 327 -11.93 8.41 -5.37
C GLY A 327 -11.21 8.41 -6.71
N TYR A 328 -10.18 9.24 -6.85
CA TYR A 328 -9.44 9.44 -8.10
C TYR A 328 -8.89 8.13 -8.70
N PHE A 329 -8.46 7.20 -7.86
CA PHE A 329 -7.86 5.93 -8.28
C PHE A 329 -8.85 4.78 -8.40
N PHE A 330 -10.15 5.05 -8.41
CA PHE A 330 -11.18 4.05 -8.62
C PHE A 330 -11.06 3.37 -9.98
N CYS A 331 -10.85 4.18 -11.02
CA CYS A 331 -10.49 3.72 -12.36
C CYS A 331 -9.15 4.33 -12.76
N LYS A 332 -8.30 3.53 -13.41
CA LYS A 332 -6.96 3.95 -13.82
C LYS A 332 -6.76 3.67 -15.29
N PRO A 333 -6.00 4.53 -16.00
CA PRO A 333 -5.49 4.23 -17.34
C PRO A 333 -4.69 2.93 -17.36
N ASN A 334 -4.58 2.32 -18.53
CA ASN A 334 -3.63 1.22 -18.76
C ASN A 334 -2.19 1.70 -18.60
N LEU A 335 -1.28 0.75 -18.42
CA LEU A 335 0.14 1.06 -18.26
C LEU A 335 0.68 1.80 -19.51
N GLY A 336 1.24 2.99 -19.28
CA GLY A 336 1.76 3.84 -20.33
C GLY A 336 0.75 4.80 -20.96
N GLU A 337 -0.53 4.71 -20.62
CA GLU A 337 -1.57 5.63 -21.09
C GLU A 337 -1.84 6.74 -20.06
N SER A 338 -2.31 7.87 -20.54
CA SER A 338 -2.79 8.99 -19.71
C SER A 338 -4.31 9.14 -19.74
N PHE A 339 -5.02 8.22 -20.37
CA PHE A 339 -6.47 8.24 -20.53
C PHE A 339 -7.11 6.88 -20.21
N ILE A 340 -8.35 6.94 -19.75
CA ILE A 340 -9.22 5.80 -19.49
C ILE A 340 -10.01 5.55 -20.78
N ARG A 341 -9.96 4.32 -21.28
CA ARG A 341 -10.70 3.92 -22.48
C ARG A 341 -12.19 3.78 -22.19
N GLU A 342 -13.01 4.00 -23.19
CA GLU A 342 -14.48 3.91 -23.12
C GLU A 342 -14.96 2.59 -22.52
N ASP A 343 -14.46 1.43 -22.99
CA ASP A 343 -14.84 0.13 -22.45
C ASP A 343 -14.49 -0.01 -20.96
N THR A 344 -13.31 0.46 -20.56
CA THR A 344 -12.88 0.43 -19.17
C THR A 344 -13.75 1.36 -18.31
N PHE A 345 -14.12 2.51 -18.84
CA PHE A 345 -14.97 3.46 -18.17
C PHE A 345 -16.39 2.91 -17.97
N VAL A 346 -17.02 2.39 -19.02
CA VAL A 346 -18.37 1.82 -18.95
C VAL A 346 -18.39 0.61 -18.00
N ASN A 347 -17.49 -0.36 -18.20
CA ASN A 347 -17.53 -1.61 -17.44
C ASN A 347 -17.13 -1.45 -15.96
N LYS A 348 -16.35 -0.44 -15.60
CA LYS A 348 -15.92 -0.26 -14.19
C LYS A 348 -16.68 0.86 -13.50
N VAL A 349 -16.87 1.99 -14.16
CA VAL A 349 -17.41 3.19 -13.52
C VAL A 349 -18.89 3.29 -13.70
N VAL A 350 -19.37 3.26 -14.96
CA VAL A 350 -20.80 3.43 -15.23
C VAL A 350 -21.58 2.25 -14.68
N PHE A 351 -21.07 1.02 -14.82
CA PHE A 351 -21.68 -0.18 -14.25
C PHE A 351 -21.78 -0.11 -12.72
N TYR A 352 -20.73 0.32 -12.04
CA TYR A 352 -20.76 0.53 -10.59
C TYR A 352 -21.81 1.58 -10.19
N LEU A 353 -21.84 2.70 -10.89
CA LEU A 353 -22.83 3.75 -10.64
C LEU A 353 -24.26 3.24 -10.80
N TRP A 354 -24.50 2.51 -11.88
CA TRP A 354 -25.81 1.94 -12.17
C TRP A 354 -26.24 0.89 -11.15
N ASN A 355 -25.38 -0.10 -10.91
CA ASN A 355 -25.74 -1.32 -10.20
C ASN A 355 -25.63 -1.21 -8.67
N ASP A 356 -24.66 -0.41 -8.17
CA ASP A 356 -24.34 -0.34 -6.73
C ASP A 356 -24.73 1.01 -6.11
N VAL A 357 -24.61 2.11 -6.87
CA VAL A 357 -24.85 3.45 -6.32
C VAL A 357 -26.30 3.86 -6.47
N PHE A 358 -26.83 3.80 -7.68
CA PHE A 358 -28.14 4.34 -8.05
C PHE A 358 -29.21 3.28 -8.30
N LYS A 359 -28.95 2.01 -8.00
CA LYS A 359 -29.86 0.89 -8.26
C LYS A 359 -31.31 1.12 -7.82
N ASP A 360 -31.49 1.75 -6.66
CA ASP A 360 -32.80 2.00 -6.05
C ASP A 360 -33.20 3.48 -6.14
N CYS A 361 -32.54 4.25 -7.02
CA CYS A 361 -32.73 5.68 -7.15
C CYS A 361 -33.19 6.03 -8.58
N ASP A 362 -34.27 6.79 -8.71
CA ASP A 362 -34.62 7.38 -10.00
C ASP A 362 -33.73 8.61 -10.28
N VAL A 363 -32.69 8.42 -11.11
CA VAL A 363 -31.74 9.47 -11.45
C VAL A 363 -31.79 9.82 -12.93
N SER A 364 -31.96 11.11 -13.20
CA SER A 364 -32.06 11.63 -14.57
C SER A 364 -30.76 11.56 -15.37
N ILE A 365 -29.60 11.34 -14.70
CA ILE A 365 -28.28 11.32 -15.38
C ILE A 365 -28.16 10.18 -16.40
N PHE A 366 -28.90 9.08 -16.20
CA PHE A 366 -28.91 7.94 -17.13
C PHE A 366 -30.04 7.98 -18.14
N ARG A 367 -30.94 8.97 -18.07
CA ARG A 367 -32.04 9.07 -19.03
C ARG A 367 -31.50 9.49 -20.40
N MET A 368 -31.58 8.56 -21.34
CA MET A 368 -31.31 8.75 -22.76
C MET A 368 -32.65 8.59 -23.48
N ASN A 369 -33.22 9.69 -23.97
CA ASN A 369 -34.50 9.66 -24.65
C ASN A 369 -35.58 8.88 -23.86
N ASP A 370 -36.74 9.26 -23.68
CA ASP A 370 -37.87 8.73 -22.89
C ASP A 370 -38.11 7.19 -22.94
N THR A 371 -37.04 6.36 -22.98
CA THR A 371 -37.10 4.89 -23.05
C THR A 371 -36.65 4.28 -21.73
N ASP A 372 -37.37 3.23 -21.28
CA ASP A 372 -36.99 2.37 -20.13
C ASP A 372 -35.96 1.30 -20.56
N ASP A 373 -34.86 1.71 -21.17
CA ASP A 373 -33.86 0.80 -21.69
C ASP A 373 -33.02 0.20 -20.55
N SER A 374 -32.59 -1.04 -20.73
CA SER A 374 -31.68 -1.68 -19.80
C SER A 374 -30.27 -1.05 -19.89
N PHE A 375 -29.44 -1.25 -18.85
CA PHE A 375 -28.04 -0.81 -18.86
C PHE A 375 -27.28 -1.23 -20.12
N TYR A 376 -27.49 -2.49 -20.55
CA TYR A 376 -26.81 -3.04 -21.71
C TYR A 376 -27.30 -2.42 -23.02
N ASP A 377 -28.60 -2.17 -23.17
CA ASP A 377 -29.16 -1.55 -24.38
C ASP A 377 -28.68 -0.09 -24.52
N MET A 378 -28.46 0.60 -23.42
CA MET A 378 -27.97 1.98 -23.43
C MET A 378 -26.48 2.12 -23.69
N PHE A 379 -25.67 1.36 -22.95
CA PHE A 379 -24.22 1.58 -22.89
C PHE A 379 -23.39 0.66 -23.77
N PHE A 380 -24.04 -0.24 -24.53
CA PHE A 380 -23.33 -1.11 -25.47
C PHE A 380 -24.02 -1.13 -26.84
N ILE A 381 -23.21 -1.20 -27.88
CA ILE A 381 -23.65 -1.33 -29.27
C ILE A 381 -22.82 -2.44 -29.96
N GLU A 382 -23.27 -2.93 -31.11
CA GLU A 382 -22.48 -3.81 -31.96
C GLU A 382 -21.69 -2.99 -33.00
N ASP A 383 -20.40 -3.31 -33.14
CA ASP A 383 -19.57 -2.74 -34.20
C ASP A 383 -19.89 -3.40 -35.57
N GLU A 384 -19.27 -2.91 -36.64
CA GLU A 384 -19.43 -3.45 -38.01
C GLU A 384 -19.03 -4.93 -38.12
N GLN A 385 -18.31 -5.48 -37.15
CA GLN A 385 -17.86 -6.87 -37.10
C GLN A 385 -18.71 -7.74 -36.18
N GLY A 386 -19.76 -7.14 -35.55
CA GLY A 386 -20.66 -7.83 -34.61
C GLY A 386 -20.07 -7.99 -33.20
N ASN A 387 -19.01 -7.25 -32.84
CA ASN A 387 -18.49 -7.23 -31.48
C ASN A 387 -19.26 -6.23 -30.64
N THR A 388 -19.55 -6.58 -29.39
CA THR A 388 -20.13 -5.66 -28.41
C THR A 388 -19.07 -4.68 -27.93
N ILE A 389 -19.30 -3.39 -28.17
CA ILE A 389 -18.41 -2.30 -27.74
C ILE A 389 -19.19 -1.29 -26.92
N ALA A 390 -18.49 -0.45 -26.13
CA ALA A 390 -19.12 0.63 -25.41
C ALA A 390 -19.75 1.65 -26.36
N ASN A 391 -20.92 2.16 -26.01
CA ASN A 391 -21.66 3.16 -26.80
C ASN A 391 -21.09 4.56 -26.49
N PRO A 392 -20.34 5.21 -27.42
CA PRO A 392 -19.74 6.50 -27.17
C PRO A 392 -20.77 7.64 -27.08
N ASP A 393 -21.91 7.52 -27.77
CA ASP A 393 -22.96 8.53 -27.69
C ASP A 393 -23.64 8.53 -26.33
N ALA A 394 -23.82 7.36 -25.73
CA ALA A 394 -24.30 7.21 -24.37
C ALA A 394 -23.34 7.82 -23.33
N ILE A 395 -22.03 7.65 -23.53
CA ILE A 395 -21.03 8.30 -22.69
C ILE A 395 -21.12 9.83 -22.85
N GLY A 396 -21.23 10.33 -24.08
CA GLY A 396 -21.39 11.76 -24.34
C GLY A 396 -22.63 12.33 -23.65
N GLN A 397 -23.78 11.68 -23.78
CA GLN A 397 -25.03 12.11 -23.12
C GLN A 397 -24.89 12.08 -21.57
N LEU A 398 -24.23 11.08 -21.01
CA LEU A 398 -23.94 11.04 -19.57
C LEU A 398 -23.10 12.24 -19.12
N MET A 399 -22.07 12.63 -19.90
CA MET A 399 -21.24 13.80 -19.60
C MET A 399 -22.06 15.09 -19.68
N ASP A 400 -22.89 15.25 -20.71
CA ASP A 400 -23.78 16.40 -20.86
C ASP A 400 -24.79 16.50 -19.71
N ASN A 401 -25.40 15.37 -19.31
CA ASN A 401 -26.31 15.32 -18.17
C ASN A 401 -25.65 15.69 -16.84
N LEU A 402 -24.36 15.45 -16.72
CA LEU A 402 -23.54 15.82 -15.55
C LEU A 402 -22.96 17.24 -15.66
N GLY A 403 -23.02 17.88 -16.83
CA GLY A 403 -22.41 19.17 -17.09
C GLY A 403 -20.88 19.12 -17.17
N VAL A 404 -20.32 17.98 -17.60
CA VAL A 404 -18.86 17.79 -17.78
C VAL A 404 -18.46 18.22 -19.18
N GLY A 405 -17.41 19.02 -19.29
CA GLY A 405 -16.91 19.53 -20.56
C GLY A 405 -16.33 18.44 -21.46
N ILE A 406 -16.80 18.38 -22.71
CA ILE A 406 -16.28 17.47 -23.74
C ILE A 406 -15.45 18.26 -24.73
N SER A 407 -14.30 17.74 -25.12
CA SER A 407 -13.42 18.35 -26.14
C SER A 407 -12.94 17.28 -27.13
N PRO A 408 -12.67 17.65 -28.40
CA PRO A 408 -12.04 16.74 -29.33
C PRO A 408 -10.65 16.31 -28.82
N VAL A 409 -10.28 15.07 -29.10
CA VAL A 409 -8.91 14.59 -28.82
C VAL A 409 -7.92 15.41 -29.66
N PRO A 410 -6.89 16.02 -29.06
CA PRO A 410 -5.88 16.75 -29.84
C PRO A 410 -5.26 15.83 -30.89
N TYR A 411 -5.15 16.30 -32.12
CA TYR A 411 -4.36 15.61 -33.15
C TYR A 411 -2.90 15.69 -32.76
N ASP A 412 -2.25 14.54 -32.55
CA ASP A 412 -0.77 14.45 -32.46
C ASP A 412 -0.19 14.74 -33.86
N ASN A 413 0.12 15.98 -34.12
CA ASN A 413 0.76 16.41 -35.38
C ASN A 413 2.27 16.07 -35.44
N ASP A 414 2.77 15.19 -34.61
CA ASP A 414 4.20 14.90 -34.49
C ASP A 414 4.69 13.72 -35.38
N LEU A 415 3.93 13.27 -36.40
CA LEU A 415 4.38 12.16 -37.26
C LEU A 415 4.56 12.46 -38.74
N ASP A 416 4.37 13.70 -39.27
CA ASP A 416 4.63 13.99 -40.66
C ASP A 416 5.18 15.43 -40.86
N GLU A 417 6.49 15.66 -40.65
CA GLU A 417 7.28 16.68 -41.35
C GLU A 417 8.75 16.26 -41.41
N GLU A 418 9.09 15.41 -42.39
CA GLU A 418 10.38 15.46 -43.07
C GLU A 418 10.28 16.48 -44.17
N SER A 419 10.76 17.68 -43.98
CA SER A 419 11.35 18.47 -45.05
C SER A 419 12.21 19.64 -44.52
N SER A 420 13.51 19.51 -44.77
CA SER A 420 14.49 20.54 -45.19
C SER A 420 14.40 21.95 -44.61
N ASP A 421 15.52 22.33 -44.11
CA ASP A 421 16.35 23.50 -44.24
C ASP A 421 16.65 24.31 -42.99
N ASP A 422 17.94 24.27 -42.73
CA ASP A 422 18.89 25.25 -42.18
C ASP A 422 18.42 26.48 -41.37
N SER A 423 19.12 26.60 -40.30
CA SER A 423 19.72 27.75 -39.65
C SER A 423 19.22 28.21 -38.28
N ASP A 424 20.23 28.29 -37.42
CA ASP A 424 20.45 29.20 -36.30
C ASP A 424 19.80 28.98 -34.92
N GLU A 425 20.67 28.47 -34.04
CA GLU A 425 20.94 28.86 -32.64
C GLU A 425 19.83 29.52 -31.80
N ASN A 426 19.36 28.80 -30.76
CA ASN A 426 19.55 29.29 -29.39
C ASN A 426 19.26 28.19 -28.33
N GLN A 427 20.10 28.19 -27.30
CA GLN A 427 20.16 27.31 -26.15
C GLN A 427 18.91 27.40 -25.29
N ASP A 428 18.25 26.26 -25.02
CA ASP A 428 17.70 25.95 -23.69
C ASP A 428 17.68 24.45 -23.45
N GLY A 429 18.24 24.06 -22.31
CA GLY A 429 18.69 22.70 -22.03
C GLY A 429 17.62 21.78 -21.47
N THR A 430 16.83 21.17 -22.33
CA THR A 430 16.11 19.92 -22.01
C THR A 430 16.48 18.86 -23.05
N GLN A 431 17.45 18.00 -22.69
CA GLN A 431 17.84 16.89 -23.55
C GLN A 431 16.69 15.88 -23.66
N ASP A 432 16.14 15.74 -24.84
CA ASP A 432 15.25 14.66 -25.24
C ASP A 432 16.03 13.32 -25.13
N MET A 433 15.74 12.55 -24.08
CA MET A 433 16.39 11.27 -23.80
C MET A 433 16.12 10.21 -24.88
N SER A 434 15.18 10.40 -25.79
CA SER A 434 14.90 9.49 -26.91
C SER A 434 16.00 9.50 -27.98
N LYS A 435 16.76 10.59 -28.09
CA LYS A 435 17.88 10.76 -29.05
C LYS A 435 19.24 10.43 -28.44
N VAL A 436 19.33 10.13 -27.15
CA VAL A 436 20.60 9.80 -26.50
C VAL A 436 20.98 8.37 -26.85
N LYS A 437 22.13 8.18 -27.51
CA LYS A 437 22.69 6.86 -27.79
C LYS A 437 23.67 6.47 -26.70
N PHE A 438 23.47 5.25 -26.16
CA PHE A 438 24.31 4.66 -25.13
C PHE A 438 25.26 3.62 -25.73
N LYS A 439 26.44 3.44 -25.15
CA LYS A 439 27.42 2.46 -25.60
C LYS A 439 27.55 1.30 -24.62
N TYR A 440 27.30 0.10 -25.11
CA TYR A 440 27.49 -1.16 -24.34
C TYR A 440 28.22 -2.19 -25.21
N ASN A 441 29.28 -2.79 -24.69
CA ASN A 441 30.16 -3.74 -25.39
C ASN A 441 30.63 -3.25 -26.78
N GLY A 442 30.91 -1.94 -26.88
CA GLY A 442 31.40 -1.34 -28.14
C GLY A 442 30.31 -0.97 -29.14
N VAL A 443 29.06 -1.34 -28.93
CA VAL A 443 27.92 -1.03 -29.82
C VAL A 443 27.14 0.13 -29.26
N GLN A 444 26.81 1.10 -30.11
CA GLN A 444 26.05 2.30 -29.73
C GLN A 444 24.59 2.11 -30.15
N ASN A 445 23.68 2.08 -29.18
CA ASN A 445 22.25 1.85 -29.39
C ASN A 445 21.38 2.70 -28.46
N SER A 446 20.06 2.68 -28.69
CA SER A 446 19.10 3.28 -27.77
C SER A 446 19.11 2.57 -26.40
N LEU A 447 18.75 3.26 -25.34
CA LEU A 447 18.70 2.69 -23.99
C LEU A 447 17.85 1.39 -23.95
N ARG A 448 16.74 1.34 -24.69
CA ARG A 448 15.84 0.19 -24.76
C ARG A 448 16.55 -1.06 -25.33
N GLU A 449 17.36 -0.90 -26.38
CA GLU A 449 18.08 -2.01 -27.00
C GLU A 449 19.26 -2.49 -26.16
N ILE A 450 19.93 -1.55 -25.47
CA ILE A 450 20.99 -1.89 -24.51
C ILE A 450 20.44 -2.70 -23.35
N VAL A 451 19.32 -2.27 -22.74
CA VAL A 451 18.66 -3.01 -21.65
C VAL A 451 18.23 -4.41 -22.12
N LYS A 452 17.66 -4.51 -23.33
CA LYS A 452 17.31 -5.82 -23.92
C LYS A 452 18.53 -6.73 -24.10
N SER A 453 19.65 -6.21 -24.58
CA SER A 453 20.92 -6.96 -24.70
C SER A 453 21.47 -7.41 -23.36
N VAL A 454 21.44 -6.54 -22.34
CA VAL A 454 21.90 -6.88 -20.98
C VAL A 454 21.05 -7.98 -20.38
N VAL A 455 19.71 -7.90 -20.50
CA VAL A 455 18.79 -8.92 -20.00
C VAL A 455 18.99 -10.26 -20.72
N LEU A 456 19.13 -10.26 -22.02
CA LEU A 456 19.38 -11.47 -22.80
C LEU A 456 20.73 -12.13 -22.44
N ASN A 457 21.77 -11.33 -22.25
CA ASN A 457 23.08 -11.84 -21.81
C ASN A 457 23.02 -12.40 -20.38
N PHE A 458 22.26 -11.77 -19.48
CA PHE A 458 22.06 -12.28 -18.12
C PHE A 458 21.33 -13.62 -18.13
N ILE A 459 20.25 -13.76 -18.91
CA ILE A 459 19.48 -15.01 -19.04
C ILE A 459 20.35 -16.12 -19.66
N SER A 460 21.15 -15.79 -20.69
CA SER A 460 22.04 -16.80 -21.32
C SER A 460 23.22 -17.22 -20.43
N SER A 461 23.61 -16.38 -19.46
CA SER A 461 24.69 -16.69 -18.53
C SER A 461 24.22 -17.40 -17.25
N ASN A 462 22.90 -17.44 -17.01
CA ASN A 462 22.26 -18.10 -15.87
C ASN A 462 21.04 -18.89 -16.35
N PRO A 463 21.25 -20.08 -16.93
CA PRO A 463 20.20 -20.87 -17.56
C PRO A 463 19.32 -21.70 -16.59
N ASP A 464 19.45 -21.52 -15.26
CA ASP A 464 18.66 -22.24 -14.23
C ASP A 464 17.67 -21.31 -13.49
#